data_b7945ad6d51f784eef4dada743502827
#
_entry.id   b7945ad6d51f784eef4dada743502827
#
_cell.length_a   1.000
_cell.length_b   1.000
_cell.length_c   1.000
_cell.angle_alpha   90.00
_cell.angle_beta   90.00
_cell.angle_gamma   90.00
#
_symmetry.space_group_name_H-M   'P 1'
#
loop_
_entity.id
_entity.type
_entity.pdbx_description
1 polymer ?
#
loop_
_entity_poly.entity_id
_entity_poly.type
_entity_poly.pdbx_seq_one_letter_code
_entity_poly.pdbx_strand_id
1 'polypeptide(L)'
;IADSVMEGYLEGRKRLKQKTSWDTITQREREVLKLLAEGHTNKEIAEFLNISVKTVEKHRANIMKKTDLHNASALTAYAIDQGLVIPRKI
;
A
#
# COMPACT_ATOMS: atom_id res chain seq x y z
N ILE A 1 -30.51 -21.42 12.55
CA ILE A 1 -29.58 -20.67 13.37
C ILE A 1 -28.13 -21.01 12.98
N ALA A 2 -27.81 -22.28 12.90
CA ALA A 2 -26.48 -22.69 12.44
C ALA A 2 -26.20 -22.25 11.01
N ASP A 3 -27.21 -22.29 10.16
CA ASP A 3 -27.08 -21.86 8.78
C ASP A 3 -26.84 -20.36 8.67
N SER A 4 -27.53 -19.56 9.51
CA SER A 4 -27.31 -18.10 9.53
C SER A 4 -25.91 -17.75 10.00
N VAL A 5 -25.39 -18.45 11.00
CA VAL A 5 -24.03 -18.25 11.49
C VAL A 5 -23.03 -18.63 10.43
N MET A 6 -23.25 -19.75 9.75
CA MET A 6 -22.39 -20.21 8.66
C MET A 6 -22.42 -19.24 7.48
N GLU A 7 -23.57 -18.73 7.12
CA GLU A 7 -23.68 -17.73 6.07
C GLU A 7 -22.91 -16.47 6.40
N GLY A 8 -23.08 -15.96 7.61
CA GLY A 8 -22.34 -14.77 8.04
C GLY A 8 -20.83 -15.01 8.06
N TYR A 9 -20.42 -16.17 8.49
CA TYR A 9 -19.01 -16.55 8.49
C TYR A 9 -18.46 -16.64 7.06
N LEU A 10 -19.19 -17.28 6.18
CA LEU A 10 -18.78 -17.40 4.77
C LEU A 10 -18.75 -16.07 4.07
N GLU A 11 -19.69 -15.18 4.33
CA GLU A 11 -19.68 -13.84 3.79
C GLU A 11 -18.49 -13.04 4.32
N GLY A 12 -18.19 -13.17 5.59
CA GLY A 12 -17.02 -12.55 6.18
C GLY A 12 -15.74 -13.04 5.51
N ARG A 13 -15.65 -14.34 5.26
CA ARG A 13 -14.52 -14.90 4.53
C ARG A 13 -14.45 -14.44 3.09
N LYS A 14 -15.58 -14.30 2.42
CA LYS A 14 -15.62 -13.73 1.07
C LYS A 14 -15.11 -12.30 1.06
N ARG A 15 -15.50 -11.49 2.05
CA ARG A 15 -14.98 -10.13 2.19
C ARG A 15 -13.49 -10.13 2.43
N LEU A 16 -12.99 -11.03 3.25
CA LEU A 16 -11.56 -11.18 3.50
C LEU A 16 -10.81 -11.64 2.26
N LYS A 17 -11.47 -12.38 1.37
CA LYS A 17 -10.90 -12.82 0.10
C LYS A 17 -11.04 -11.77 -1.00
N GLN A 18 -11.91 -10.77 -0.81
CA GLN A 18 -11.98 -9.66 -1.75
C GLN A 18 -10.67 -8.90 -1.69
N LYS A 19 -10.26 -8.38 -2.83
CA LYS A 19 -9.04 -7.58 -2.89
C LYS A 19 -9.15 -6.38 -1.96
N THR A 20 -8.25 -6.32 -1.00
CA THR A 20 -8.07 -5.12 -0.17
C THR A 20 -7.35 -4.06 -1.00
N SER A 21 -7.26 -2.84 -0.49
CA SER A 21 -6.45 -1.81 -1.16
C SER A 21 -5.03 -2.30 -1.39
N TRP A 22 -4.46 -3.04 -0.43
CA TRP A 22 -3.12 -3.61 -0.55
C TRP A 22 -3.00 -4.56 -1.75
N ASP A 23 -4.02 -5.40 -1.97
CA ASP A 23 -4.01 -6.35 -3.08
C ASP A 23 -4.09 -5.67 -4.45
N THR A 24 -4.61 -4.45 -4.50
CA THR A 24 -4.68 -3.67 -5.74
C THR A 24 -3.40 -2.89 -6.03
N ILE A 25 -2.49 -2.79 -5.05
CA ILE A 25 -1.21 -2.11 -5.23
C ILE A 25 -0.32 -2.99 -6.10
N THR A 26 0.14 -2.45 -7.23
CA THR A 26 1.01 -3.18 -8.14
C THR A 26 2.40 -3.35 -7.54
N GLN A 27 3.18 -4.26 -8.12
CA GLN A 27 4.56 -4.48 -7.67
C GLN A 27 5.39 -3.20 -7.75
N ARG A 28 5.27 -2.44 -8.83
CA ARG A 28 5.99 -1.18 -8.99
C ARG A 28 5.53 -0.14 -7.96
N GLU A 29 4.24 -0.07 -7.70
CA GLU A 29 3.70 0.82 -6.67
C GLU A 29 4.22 0.43 -5.28
N ARG A 30 4.33 -0.86 -4.99
CA ARG A 30 4.91 -1.33 -3.72
C ARG A 30 6.36 -0.92 -3.58
N GLU A 31 7.13 -0.99 -4.66
CA GLU A 31 8.52 -0.54 -4.66
C GLU A 31 8.61 0.95 -4.35
N VAL A 32 7.77 1.76 -4.98
CA VAL A 32 7.70 3.20 -4.71
C VAL A 32 7.31 3.46 -3.26
N LEU A 33 6.28 2.77 -2.77
CA LEU A 33 5.79 2.92 -1.42
C LEU A 33 6.86 2.53 -0.39
N LYS A 34 7.59 1.46 -0.64
CA LYS A 34 8.68 1.04 0.24
C LYS A 34 9.74 2.11 0.37
N LEU A 35 10.21 2.62 -0.75
CA LEU A 35 11.26 3.66 -0.77
C LEU A 35 10.76 4.97 -0.12
N LEU A 36 9.49 5.32 -0.36
CA LEU A 36 8.87 6.46 0.28
C LEU A 36 8.86 6.30 1.81
N ALA A 37 8.44 5.12 2.28
CA ALA A 37 8.36 4.82 3.71
C ALA A 37 9.75 4.78 4.36
N GLU A 38 10.78 4.47 3.59
CA GLU A 38 12.16 4.49 4.06
C GLU A 38 12.76 5.90 4.07
N GLY A 39 11.99 6.90 3.66
CA GLY A 39 12.38 8.30 3.76
C GLY A 39 13.02 8.90 2.51
N HIS A 40 12.93 8.20 1.38
CA HIS A 40 13.51 8.71 0.12
C HIS A 40 12.61 9.75 -0.54
N THR A 41 13.23 10.71 -1.20
CA THR A 41 12.53 11.72 -2.00
C THR A 41 12.10 11.13 -3.33
N ASN A 42 11.17 11.81 -4.04
CA ASN A 42 10.76 11.38 -5.36
C ASN A 42 11.95 11.28 -6.33
N LYS A 43 12.91 12.19 -6.21
CA LYS A 43 14.11 12.17 -7.03
C LYS A 43 14.94 10.92 -6.76
N GLU A 44 15.14 10.60 -5.49
CA GLU A 44 15.89 9.41 -5.10
C GLU A 44 15.18 8.13 -5.55
N ILE A 45 13.87 8.07 -5.39
CA ILE A 45 13.08 6.93 -5.84
C ILE A 45 13.21 6.76 -7.36
N ALA A 46 13.12 7.85 -8.10
CA ALA A 46 13.28 7.84 -9.56
C ALA A 46 14.65 7.27 -9.95
N GLU A 47 15.69 7.69 -9.26
CA GLU A 47 17.05 7.18 -9.51
C GLU A 47 17.17 5.70 -9.19
N PHE A 48 16.65 5.26 -8.03
CA PHE A 48 16.70 3.86 -7.63
C PHE A 48 15.98 2.95 -8.62
N LEU A 49 14.82 3.39 -9.11
CA LEU A 49 14.00 2.57 -9.99
C LEU A 49 14.26 2.81 -11.46
N ASN A 50 15.15 3.75 -11.78
CA ASN A 50 15.49 4.14 -13.16
C ASN A 50 14.25 4.55 -13.96
N ILE A 51 13.43 5.40 -13.36
CA ILE A 51 12.23 6.00 -13.97
C ILE A 51 12.28 7.51 -13.75
N SER A 52 11.36 8.24 -14.41
CA SER A 52 11.29 9.68 -14.22
C SER A 52 10.62 10.04 -12.90
N VAL A 53 10.93 11.23 -12.39
CA VAL A 53 10.24 11.79 -11.21
C VAL A 53 8.74 11.87 -11.46
N LYS A 54 8.34 12.24 -12.66
CA LYS A 54 6.93 12.32 -13.04
C LYS A 54 6.24 10.96 -12.93
N THR A 55 6.92 9.90 -13.30
CA THR A 55 6.41 8.53 -13.14
C THR A 55 6.27 8.15 -11.67
N VAL A 56 7.24 8.55 -10.83
CA VAL A 56 7.12 8.34 -9.37
C VAL A 56 5.89 9.06 -8.83
N GLU A 57 5.68 10.32 -9.24
CA GLU A 57 4.51 11.10 -8.82
C GLU A 57 3.22 10.40 -9.23
N LYS A 58 3.17 9.85 -10.43
CA LYS A 58 2.02 9.10 -10.92
C LYS A 58 1.75 7.86 -10.06
N HIS A 59 2.80 7.10 -9.73
CA HIS A 59 2.65 5.93 -8.86
C HIS A 59 2.16 6.33 -7.47
N ARG A 60 2.67 7.42 -6.92
CA ARG A 60 2.21 7.92 -5.61
C ARG A 60 0.75 8.32 -5.66
N ALA A 61 0.34 9.03 -6.71
CA ALA A 61 -1.06 9.43 -6.89
C ALA A 61 -1.98 8.21 -6.98
N ASN A 62 -1.56 7.17 -7.69
CA ASN A 62 -2.33 5.93 -7.80
C ASN A 62 -2.44 5.22 -6.45
N ILE A 63 -1.35 5.18 -5.68
CA ILE A 63 -1.36 4.59 -4.34
C ILE A 63 -2.33 5.34 -3.42
N MET A 64 -2.25 6.66 -3.43
CA MET A 64 -3.14 7.51 -2.64
C MET A 64 -4.61 7.28 -3.00
N LYS A 65 -4.90 7.17 -4.29
CA LYS A 65 -6.24 6.90 -4.76
C LYS A 65 -6.74 5.53 -4.32
N LYS A 66 -5.89 4.50 -4.40
CA LYS A 66 -6.25 3.13 -4.03
C LYS A 66 -6.43 2.95 -2.53
N THR A 67 -5.67 3.66 -1.73
CA THR A 67 -5.68 3.54 -0.26
C THR A 67 -6.54 4.59 0.43
N ASP A 68 -6.95 5.62 -0.29
CA ASP A 68 -7.63 6.79 0.27
C ASP A 68 -6.80 7.48 1.37
N LEU A 69 -5.48 7.42 1.24
CA LEU A 69 -4.52 8.10 2.12
C LEU A 69 -3.87 9.22 1.33
N HIS A 70 -3.72 10.39 1.94
CA HIS A 70 -3.40 11.59 1.18
C HIS A 70 -2.13 12.33 1.63
N ASN A 71 -1.31 11.70 2.47
CA ASN A 71 -0.03 12.29 2.87
C ASN A 71 1.01 11.21 3.11
N ALA A 72 2.28 11.63 3.12
CA ALA A 72 3.41 10.70 3.24
C ALA A 72 3.41 9.96 4.58
N SER A 73 3.02 10.61 5.66
CA SER A 73 2.96 9.97 6.98
C SER A 73 1.96 8.83 7.01
N ALA A 74 0.77 9.05 6.45
CA ALA A 74 -0.26 8.00 6.37
C ALA A 74 0.20 6.84 5.49
N LEU A 75 0.85 7.13 4.37
CA LEU A 75 1.38 6.09 3.49
C LEU A 75 2.51 5.29 4.17
N THR A 76 3.35 5.96 4.94
CA THR A 76 4.42 5.30 5.70
C THR A 76 3.82 4.34 6.75
N ALA A 77 2.82 4.80 7.50
CA ALA A 77 2.12 3.96 8.48
C ALA A 77 1.46 2.76 7.79
N TYR A 78 0.86 2.99 6.64
CA TYR A 78 0.24 1.93 5.85
C TYR A 78 1.29 0.88 5.41
N ALA A 79 2.44 1.32 4.93
CA ALA A 79 3.53 0.43 4.52
C ALA A 79 4.03 -0.41 5.70
N ILE A 80 4.13 0.17 6.88
CA ILE A 80 4.53 -0.54 8.09
C ILE A 80 3.47 -1.59 8.45
N ASP A 81 2.20 -1.22 8.44
CA ASP A 81 1.09 -2.13 8.74
C ASP A 81 1.05 -3.32 7.80
N GLN A 82 1.41 -3.11 6.54
CA GLN A 82 1.44 -4.19 5.54
C GLN A 82 2.72 -5.03 5.60
N GLY A 83 3.64 -4.68 6.50
CA GLY A 83 4.90 -5.41 6.63
C GLY A 83 5.89 -5.13 5.52
N LEU A 84 5.68 -4.06 4.75
CA LEU A 84 6.55 -3.71 3.63
C LEU A 84 7.89 -3.16 4.11
N VAL A 85 7.88 -2.45 5.21
CA VAL A 85 9.08 -1.90 5.85
C VAL A 85 9.02 -2.14 7.35
N ILE A 86 10.18 -2.18 7.98
CA ILE A 86 10.30 -2.31 9.43
C ILE A 86 10.60 -0.92 9.98
N PRO A 87 9.83 -0.43 10.99
CA PRO A 87 10.11 0.87 11.60
C PRO A 87 11.50 0.85 12.22
N ARG A 88 12.24 1.94 12.01
CA ARG A 88 13.55 2.06 12.66
C ARG A 88 13.35 2.30 14.14
N LYS A 89 14.05 1.50 14.93
CA LYS A 89 14.17 1.79 16.36
C LYS A 89 15.22 2.88 16.53
N ILE A 90 14.84 3.90 17.22
CA ILE A 90 15.77 4.99 17.56
C ILE A 90 16.49 4.62 18.84
#